data_0b1c9a99b1e6c9f268d29b0f5348ac0d
#
_entry.id   0b1c9a99b1e6c9f268d29b0f5348ac0d
#
_cell.length_a   1.000
_cell.length_b   1.000
_cell.length_c   1.000
_cell.angle_alpha   90.00
_cell.angle_beta   90.00
_cell.angle_gamma   90.00
#
_symmetry.space_group_name_H-M   'P 1'
#
loop_
_entity.id
_entity.type
_entity.pdbx_description
1 polymer ?
#
loop_
_entity_poly.entity_id
_entity_poly.type
_entity_poly.pdbx_seq_one_letter_code
_entity_poly.pdbx_strand_id
1 'polypeptide(L)'
;MGESERLVKQLFAMAREAKPSIIFIDEVDSLCGTRSEGESEASRRIKTEFLVQMNGVGNDESDVLVLGATNIPWALDVAMKRRFEKRVYIPLPDLDARRRMFELNVGSTPCTLSVQDYRALAERTEGYSGSDIAIVVRDALMQPVRKVLNATHFKEVQAPPKHAEQGSGELQTYLTPCSPGDPDAREMAWTDLDSDRLLEPKLVMNDFL
;
A
#
# COMPACT_ATOMS: atom_id res chain seq x y z
N MET A 1 31.58 -4.44 -24.73
CA MET A 1 30.52 -3.69 -23.97
C MET A 1 29.56 -4.71 -23.44
N GLY A 2 29.32 -4.72 -22.13
CA GLY A 2 28.35 -5.63 -21.54
C GLY A 2 26.91 -5.24 -21.93
N GLU A 3 26.00 -6.19 -21.91
CA GLU A 3 24.59 -5.97 -22.25
C GLU A 3 23.94 -4.93 -21.35
N SER A 4 24.24 -4.97 -20.06
CA SER A 4 23.71 -4.05 -19.05
C SER A 4 24.20 -2.60 -19.25
N GLU A 5 25.47 -2.39 -19.66
CA GLU A 5 25.97 -1.04 -20.00
C GLU A 5 25.23 -0.46 -21.21
N ARG A 6 24.91 -1.31 -22.19
CA ARG A 6 24.12 -0.92 -23.35
C ARG A 6 22.71 -0.50 -22.97
N LEU A 7 22.08 -1.23 -22.04
CA LEU A 7 20.75 -0.91 -21.55
C LEU A 7 20.72 0.45 -20.85
N VAL A 8 21.71 0.77 -20.00
CA VAL A 8 21.80 2.09 -19.35
C VAL A 8 21.91 3.20 -20.40
N LYS A 9 22.79 3.05 -21.40
CA LYS A 9 22.91 4.02 -22.50
C LYS A 9 21.60 4.21 -23.25
N GLN A 10 20.92 3.12 -23.59
CA GLN A 10 19.64 3.15 -24.29
C GLN A 10 18.57 3.86 -23.49
N LEU A 11 18.47 3.59 -22.18
CA LEU A 11 17.52 4.27 -21.28
C LEU A 11 17.69 5.79 -21.33
N PHE A 12 18.91 6.28 -21.16
CA PHE A 12 19.19 7.73 -21.20
C PHE A 12 19.01 8.31 -22.60
N ALA A 13 19.31 7.57 -23.66
CA ALA A 13 19.06 8.00 -25.03
C ALA A 13 17.56 8.16 -25.30
N MET A 14 16.75 7.18 -24.96
CA MET A 14 15.29 7.24 -25.07
C MET A 14 14.71 8.41 -24.26
N ALA A 15 15.21 8.64 -23.03
CA ALA A 15 14.74 9.76 -22.22
C ALA A 15 15.07 11.12 -22.90
N ARG A 16 16.23 11.25 -23.52
CA ARG A 16 16.60 12.49 -24.26
C ARG A 16 15.77 12.67 -25.55
N GLU A 17 15.33 11.59 -26.20
CA GLU A 17 14.46 11.65 -27.38
C GLU A 17 13.01 12.00 -27.01
N ALA A 18 12.55 11.55 -25.83
CA ALA A 18 11.17 11.74 -25.35
C ALA A 18 11.01 12.92 -24.39
N LYS A 19 11.75 13.99 -24.58
CA LYS A 19 11.68 15.21 -23.77
C LYS A 19 10.28 15.87 -23.77
N PRO A 20 9.82 16.42 -22.61
CA PRO A 20 10.38 16.30 -21.26
C PRO A 20 10.13 14.91 -20.67
N SER A 21 11.10 14.35 -19.96
CA SER A 21 11.05 12.98 -19.47
C SER A 21 11.58 12.83 -18.04
N ILE A 22 11.12 11.78 -17.37
CA ILE A 22 11.56 11.42 -16.01
C ILE A 22 12.08 9.98 -16.03
N ILE A 23 13.32 9.78 -15.59
CA ILE A 23 13.88 8.46 -15.31
C ILE A 23 13.70 8.21 -13.81
N PHE A 24 12.85 7.25 -13.44
CA PHE A 24 12.69 6.81 -12.07
C PHE A 24 13.48 5.53 -11.82
N ILE A 25 14.25 5.51 -10.72
CA ILE A 25 15.08 4.36 -10.32
C ILE A 25 14.77 4.06 -8.87
N ASP A 26 14.12 2.94 -8.64
CA ASP A 26 13.90 2.44 -7.29
C ASP A 26 15.12 1.65 -6.81
N GLU A 27 15.31 1.60 -5.48
CA GLU A 27 16.44 0.92 -4.84
C GLU A 27 17.80 1.30 -5.48
N VAL A 28 18.00 2.61 -5.70
CA VAL A 28 19.20 3.09 -6.39
C VAL A 28 20.51 2.68 -5.70
N ASP A 29 20.47 2.33 -4.43
CA ASP A 29 21.59 1.78 -3.67
C ASP A 29 22.03 0.39 -4.17
N SER A 30 21.13 -0.42 -4.74
CA SER A 30 21.47 -1.71 -5.36
C SER A 30 22.37 -1.54 -6.59
N LEU A 31 22.14 -0.49 -7.38
CA LEU A 31 22.97 -0.13 -8.53
C LEU A 31 24.22 0.65 -8.13
N CYS A 32 24.15 1.44 -7.08
CA CYS A 32 25.06 2.52 -6.78
C CYS A 32 25.62 2.49 -5.35
N GLY A 33 25.57 1.33 -4.68
CA GLY A 33 26.12 1.11 -3.34
C GLY A 33 27.64 1.31 -3.26
N THR A 34 28.16 1.42 -2.03
CA THR A 34 29.58 1.53 -1.77
C THR A 34 30.35 0.33 -2.31
N ARG A 35 31.57 0.58 -2.78
CA ARG A 35 32.44 -0.47 -3.31
C ARG A 35 32.79 -1.46 -2.20
N SER A 36 32.34 -2.70 -2.31
CA SER A 36 32.76 -3.82 -1.47
C SER A 36 33.83 -4.65 -2.19
N GLU A 37 34.71 -5.32 -1.45
CA GLU A 37 35.78 -6.19 -2.02
C GLU A 37 35.23 -7.36 -2.85
N GLY A 38 33.91 -7.60 -2.84
CA GLY A 38 33.22 -8.64 -3.64
C GLY A 38 32.40 -8.09 -4.80
N GLU A 39 32.45 -6.79 -5.13
CA GLU A 39 31.67 -6.21 -6.22
C GLU A 39 32.11 -6.78 -7.57
N SER A 40 31.16 -7.34 -8.36
CA SER A 40 31.48 -7.88 -9.67
C SER A 40 31.96 -6.76 -10.61
N GLU A 41 32.88 -7.09 -11.51
CA GLU A 41 33.36 -6.14 -12.54
C GLU A 41 32.21 -5.59 -13.39
N ALA A 42 31.19 -6.42 -13.62
CA ALA A 42 29.97 -6.02 -14.34
C ALA A 42 29.21 -4.92 -13.60
N SER A 43 28.98 -5.04 -12.28
CA SER A 43 28.32 -4.01 -11.47
C SER A 43 29.08 -2.70 -11.49
N ARG A 44 30.41 -2.77 -11.40
CA ARG A 44 31.27 -1.58 -11.46
C ARG A 44 31.17 -0.85 -12.79
N ARG A 45 31.06 -1.58 -13.90
CA ARG A 45 30.89 -1.01 -15.23
C ARG A 45 29.54 -0.32 -15.39
N ILE A 46 28.45 -0.97 -14.94
CA ILE A 46 27.10 -0.39 -14.95
C ILE A 46 27.08 0.92 -14.18
N LYS A 47 27.64 0.94 -12.95
CA LYS A 47 27.76 2.13 -12.10
C LYS A 47 28.51 3.26 -12.78
N THR A 48 29.63 2.94 -13.42
CA THR A 48 30.45 3.92 -14.15
C THR A 48 29.67 4.51 -15.33
N GLU A 49 29.00 3.66 -16.10
CA GLU A 49 28.20 4.12 -17.25
C GLU A 49 27.05 5.01 -16.79
N PHE A 50 26.36 4.61 -15.71
CA PHE A 50 25.27 5.41 -15.13
C PHE A 50 25.76 6.80 -14.70
N LEU A 51 26.91 6.88 -14.01
CA LEU A 51 27.53 8.16 -13.62
C LEU A 51 27.89 9.04 -14.83
N VAL A 52 28.36 8.43 -15.92
CA VAL A 52 28.69 9.14 -17.17
C VAL A 52 27.42 9.70 -17.80
N GLN A 53 26.35 8.91 -17.88
CA GLN A 53 25.09 9.35 -18.47
C GLN A 53 24.41 10.44 -17.65
N MET A 54 24.50 10.38 -16.30
CA MET A 54 23.99 11.42 -15.43
C MET A 54 24.72 12.77 -15.59
N ASN A 55 25.98 12.80 -15.96
CA ASN A 55 26.71 14.05 -16.20
C ASN A 55 26.12 14.88 -17.36
N GLY A 56 25.37 14.27 -18.25
CA GLY A 56 24.67 14.92 -19.35
C GLY A 56 23.22 15.30 -19.01
N VAL A 57 22.79 15.09 -17.77
CA VAL A 57 21.45 15.41 -17.29
C VAL A 57 21.55 16.52 -16.25
N GLY A 58 20.68 17.52 -16.28
CA GLY A 58 20.70 18.63 -15.30
C GLY A 58 21.25 19.94 -15.81
N ASN A 59 21.71 20.02 -17.07
CA ASN A 59 21.89 21.29 -17.74
C ASN A 59 20.50 21.80 -18.21
N ASP A 60 20.28 23.11 -18.21
CA ASP A 60 19.00 23.75 -18.55
C ASP A 60 18.39 23.32 -19.89
N GLU A 61 19.19 22.72 -20.78
CA GLU A 61 18.76 22.21 -22.07
C GLU A 61 18.35 20.70 -22.07
N SER A 62 18.52 19.99 -20.93
CA SER A 62 18.35 18.53 -20.98
C SER A 62 16.90 18.05 -20.86
N ASP A 63 16.00 18.81 -20.19
CA ASP A 63 14.58 18.45 -19.94
C ASP A 63 14.37 16.99 -19.51
N VAL A 64 15.39 16.40 -18.88
CA VAL A 64 15.38 15.04 -18.34
C VAL A 64 15.63 15.10 -16.84
N LEU A 65 14.68 14.64 -16.04
CA LEU A 65 14.82 14.51 -14.61
C LEU A 65 15.17 13.07 -14.24
N VAL A 66 16.22 12.88 -13.41
CA VAL A 66 16.51 11.57 -12.81
C VAL A 66 16.08 11.58 -11.35
N LEU A 67 15.16 10.70 -11.00
CA LEU A 67 14.63 10.52 -9.65
C LEU A 67 15.04 9.14 -9.12
N GLY A 68 15.86 9.11 -8.07
CA GLY A 68 16.27 7.88 -7.38
C GLY A 68 15.56 7.76 -6.03
N ALA A 69 15.09 6.56 -5.70
CA ALA A 69 14.58 6.23 -4.38
C ALA A 69 15.50 5.21 -3.68
N THR A 70 15.67 5.33 -2.37
CA THR A 70 16.45 4.37 -1.56
C THR A 70 15.97 4.35 -0.12
N ASN A 71 15.99 3.18 0.48
CA ASN A 71 15.78 2.98 1.92
C ASN A 71 17.10 3.05 2.71
N ILE A 72 18.26 3.04 2.03
CA ILE A 72 19.60 2.99 2.64
C ILE A 72 20.49 4.10 2.08
N PRO A 73 20.15 5.39 2.30
CA PRO A 73 20.86 6.52 1.69
C PRO A 73 22.34 6.60 2.10
N TRP A 74 22.70 6.03 3.25
CA TRP A 74 24.10 5.98 3.71
C TRP A 74 24.95 5.00 2.89
N ALA A 75 24.36 3.96 2.28
CA ALA A 75 25.06 2.99 1.45
C ALA A 75 25.43 3.51 0.05
N LEU A 76 24.90 4.63 -0.37
CA LEU A 76 25.22 5.22 -1.68
C LEU A 76 26.70 5.69 -1.74
N ASP A 77 27.33 5.42 -2.88
CA ASP A 77 28.67 5.92 -3.20
C ASP A 77 28.71 7.46 -3.20
N VAL A 78 29.85 8.03 -2.79
CA VAL A 78 30.04 9.49 -2.71
C VAL A 78 29.86 10.15 -4.08
N ALA A 79 30.29 9.51 -5.16
CA ALA A 79 30.12 10.04 -6.52
C ALA A 79 28.65 10.12 -6.91
N MET A 80 27.83 9.13 -6.50
CA MET A 80 26.38 9.15 -6.70
C MET A 80 25.71 10.22 -5.87
N LYS A 81 26.08 10.37 -4.59
CA LYS A 81 25.56 11.42 -3.71
C LYS A 81 25.80 12.82 -4.27
N ARG A 82 26.88 13.03 -5.03
CA ARG A 82 27.16 14.32 -5.68
C ARG A 82 26.29 14.59 -6.91
N ARG A 83 25.76 13.54 -7.59
CA ARG A 83 24.87 13.70 -8.76
C ARG A 83 23.42 13.97 -8.35
N PHE A 84 22.98 13.41 -7.23
CA PHE A 84 21.68 13.72 -6.63
C PHE A 84 21.79 14.95 -5.73
N GLU A 85 21.73 16.14 -6.33
CA GLU A 85 21.88 17.42 -5.61
C GLU A 85 20.70 17.69 -4.68
N LYS A 86 19.48 17.39 -5.13
CA LYS A 86 18.26 17.51 -4.33
C LYS A 86 18.00 16.19 -3.61
N ARG A 87 17.85 16.27 -2.31
CA ARG A 87 17.55 15.10 -1.46
C ARG A 87 16.31 15.41 -0.64
N VAL A 88 15.32 14.55 -0.77
CA VAL A 88 14.06 14.66 -0.04
C VAL A 88 14.00 13.51 0.94
N TYR A 89 13.93 13.83 2.22
CA TYR A 89 13.68 12.83 3.25
C TYR A 89 12.18 12.65 3.43
N ILE A 90 11.73 11.41 3.36
CA ILE A 90 10.34 11.02 3.61
C ILE A 90 10.32 10.31 4.98
N PRO A 91 9.88 10.97 6.05
CA PRO A 91 9.80 10.37 7.36
C PRO A 91 8.65 9.36 7.45
N LEU A 92 8.65 8.57 8.52
CA LEU A 92 7.46 7.80 8.89
C LEU A 92 6.27 8.76 9.13
N PRO A 93 5.05 8.31 8.85
CA PRO A 93 3.87 9.16 8.97
C PRO A 93 3.63 9.61 10.42
N ASP A 94 3.29 10.86 10.62
CA ASP A 94 2.83 11.40 11.90
C ASP A 94 1.43 10.89 12.26
N LEU A 95 0.91 11.28 13.42
CA LEU A 95 -0.39 10.83 13.93
C LEU A 95 -1.52 11.11 12.94
N ASP A 96 -1.57 12.33 12.39
CA ASP A 96 -2.65 12.73 11.49
C ASP A 96 -2.55 12.02 10.14
N ALA A 97 -1.34 11.83 9.64
CA ALA A 97 -1.10 11.06 8.43
C ALA A 97 -1.51 9.59 8.63
N ARG A 98 -1.14 8.95 9.77
CA ARG A 98 -1.57 7.57 10.08
C ARG A 98 -3.09 7.46 10.16
N ARG A 99 -3.75 8.39 10.86
CA ARG A 99 -5.22 8.45 10.91
C ARG A 99 -5.81 8.48 9.50
N ARG A 100 -5.30 9.36 8.65
CA ARG A 100 -5.77 9.47 7.26
C ARG A 100 -5.49 8.21 6.44
N MET A 101 -4.36 7.54 6.68
CA MET A 101 -4.03 6.27 6.03
C MET A 101 -5.01 5.16 6.41
N PHE A 102 -5.43 5.07 7.68
CA PHE A 102 -6.49 4.13 8.09
C PHE A 102 -7.80 4.43 7.35
N GLU A 103 -8.25 5.69 7.34
CA GLU A 103 -9.47 6.09 6.62
C GLU A 103 -9.42 5.72 5.13
N LEU A 104 -8.30 6.01 4.47
CA LEU A 104 -8.13 5.72 3.04
C LEU A 104 -8.08 4.22 2.74
N ASN A 105 -7.41 3.43 3.59
CA ASN A 105 -7.31 1.97 3.38
C ASN A 105 -8.62 1.24 3.70
N VAL A 106 -9.40 1.69 4.68
CA VAL A 106 -10.77 1.16 4.93
C VAL A 106 -11.71 1.55 3.79
N GLY A 107 -11.54 2.75 3.25
CA GLY A 107 -12.26 3.24 2.07
C GLY A 107 -13.78 3.25 2.27
N SER A 108 -14.51 2.67 1.31
CA SER A 108 -15.98 2.59 1.30
C SER A 108 -16.54 1.34 1.99
N THR A 109 -15.70 0.55 2.66
CA THR A 109 -16.16 -0.67 3.35
C THR A 109 -17.16 -0.32 4.45
N PRO A 110 -18.32 -1.03 4.53
CA PRO A 110 -19.30 -0.81 5.57
C PRO A 110 -18.69 -1.00 6.97
N CYS A 111 -18.60 0.06 7.74
CA CYS A 111 -18.00 0.04 9.08
C CYS A 111 -18.80 0.88 10.07
N THR A 112 -18.52 0.69 11.36
CA THR A 112 -19.06 1.50 12.45
C THR A 112 -18.01 2.42 13.06
N LEU A 113 -16.83 2.53 12.43
CA LEU A 113 -15.72 3.32 12.93
C LEU A 113 -16.04 4.81 12.91
N SER A 114 -15.85 5.44 14.03
CA SER A 114 -15.94 6.90 14.19
C SER A 114 -14.57 7.56 13.94
N VAL A 115 -14.57 8.89 13.82
CA VAL A 115 -13.32 9.68 13.74
C VAL A 115 -12.42 9.45 14.96
N GLN A 116 -13.02 9.20 16.13
CA GLN A 116 -12.27 8.92 17.36
C GLN A 116 -11.60 7.53 17.30
N ASP A 117 -12.26 6.53 16.70
CA ASP A 117 -11.69 5.20 16.53
C ASP A 117 -10.47 5.25 15.60
N TYR A 118 -10.56 5.97 14.48
CA TYR A 118 -9.40 6.17 13.60
C TYR A 118 -8.24 6.87 14.29
N ARG A 119 -8.52 7.82 15.16
CA ARG A 119 -7.49 8.47 15.97
C ARG A 119 -6.87 7.50 16.96
N ALA A 120 -7.67 6.70 17.66
CA ALA A 120 -7.17 5.69 18.59
C ALA A 120 -6.30 4.64 17.90
N LEU A 121 -6.65 4.21 16.67
CA LEU A 121 -5.82 3.34 15.84
C LEU A 121 -4.49 4.00 15.51
N ALA A 122 -4.50 5.27 15.12
CA ALA A 122 -3.29 6.03 14.82
C ALA A 122 -2.37 6.22 16.04
N GLU A 123 -2.94 6.41 17.24
CA GLU A 123 -2.19 6.52 18.49
C GLU A 123 -1.49 5.20 18.85
N ARG A 124 -2.15 4.07 18.62
CA ARG A 124 -1.60 2.72 18.92
C ARG A 124 -0.55 2.24 17.91
N THR A 125 -0.46 2.87 16.76
CA THR A 125 0.43 2.49 15.65
C THR A 125 1.59 3.47 15.47
N GLU A 126 2.09 4.06 16.56
CA GLU A 126 3.28 4.90 16.49
C GLU A 126 4.46 4.12 15.91
N GLY A 127 5.19 4.74 14.98
CA GLY A 127 6.32 4.12 14.28
C GLY A 127 5.95 3.22 13.11
N TYR A 128 4.67 3.03 12.80
CA TYR A 128 4.25 2.25 11.64
C TYR A 128 4.43 3.02 10.33
N SER A 129 4.87 2.31 9.30
CA SER A 129 4.87 2.80 7.93
C SER A 129 3.48 2.70 7.29
N GLY A 130 3.30 3.29 6.12
CA GLY A 130 2.07 3.12 5.34
C GLY A 130 1.81 1.67 4.94
N SER A 131 2.86 0.90 4.70
CA SER A 131 2.77 -0.53 4.40
C SER A 131 2.27 -1.34 5.60
N ASP A 132 2.77 -1.04 6.81
CA ASP A 132 2.33 -1.71 8.03
C ASP A 132 0.85 -1.44 8.30
N ILE A 133 0.41 -0.19 8.15
CA ILE A 133 -1.00 0.20 8.28
C ILE A 133 -1.86 -0.54 7.26
N ALA A 134 -1.42 -0.65 6.01
CA ALA A 134 -2.16 -1.37 4.98
C ALA A 134 -2.32 -2.87 5.31
N ILE A 135 -1.31 -3.49 5.93
CA ILE A 135 -1.37 -4.89 6.39
C ILE A 135 -2.40 -5.03 7.52
N VAL A 136 -2.34 -4.15 8.53
CA VAL A 136 -3.29 -4.15 9.66
C VAL A 136 -4.73 -3.99 9.16
N VAL A 137 -4.98 -3.03 8.28
CA VAL A 137 -6.32 -2.82 7.72
C VAL A 137 -6.77 -4.03 6.91
N ARG A 138 -5.90 -4.62 6.10
CA ARG A 138 -6.23 -5.83 5.31
C ARG A 138 -6.64 -7.00 6.22
N ASP A 139 -5.94 -7.21 7.31
CA ASP A 139 -6.32 -8.27 8.26
C ASP A 139 -7.64 -7.96 8.95
N ALA A 140 -7.86 -6.71 9.37
CA ALA A 140 -9.13 -6.26 9.95
C ALA A 140 -10.30 -6.42 8.98
N LEU A 141 -10.13 -6.10 7.70
CA LEU A 141 -11.15 -6.27 6.65
C LEU A 141 -11.54 -7.73 6.43
N MET A 142 -10.65 -8.66 6.75
CA MET A 142 -10.95 -10.10 6.68
C MET A 142 -11.73 -10.63 7.89
N GLN A 143 -11.81 -9.88 9.01
CA GLN A 143 -12.49 -10.34 10.22
C GLN A 143 -14.00 -10.55 10.04
N PRO A 144 -14.77 -9.66 9.37
CA PRO A 144 -16.17 -9.92 9.04
C PRO A 144 -16.37 -11.22 8.26
N VAL A 145 -15.50 -11.51 7.31
CA VAL A 145 -15.54 -12.76 6.52
C VAL A 145 -15.26 -13.97 7.41
N ARG A 146 -14.21 -13.91 8.24
CA ARG A 146 -13.89 -14.97 9.22
C ARG A 146 -15.04 -15.23 10.20
N LYS A 147 -15.73 -14.16 10.65
CA LYS A 147 -16.92 -14.29 11.50
C LYS A 147 -18.03 -15.10 10.83
N VAL A 148 -18.28 -14.88 9.53
CA VAL A 148 -19.26 -15.65 8.76
C VAL A 148 -18.82 -17.09 8.60
N LEU A 149 -17.56 -17.33 8.19
CA LEU A 149 -17.04 -18.68 7.94
C LEU A 149 -17.01 -19.56 9.20
N ASN A 150 -16.77 -18.96 10.37
CA ASN A 150 -16.66 -19.66 11.64
C ASN A 150 -17.98 -19.70 12.43
N ALA A 151 -19.03 -19.01 11.94
CA ALA A 151 -20.30 -18.98 12.64
C ALA A 151 -20.99 -20.33 12.59
N THR A 152 -21.53 -20.75 13.74
CA THR A 152 -22.37 -21.92 13.90
C THR A 152 -23.86 -21.56 14.02
N HIS A 153 -24.15 -20.27 14.22
CA HIS A 153 -25.50 -19.75 14.39
C HIS A 153 -25.68 -18.44 13.63
N PHE A 154 -26.87 -18.28 13.07
CA PHE A 154 -27.30 -17.09 12.35
C PHE A 154 -28.67 -16.64 12.85
N LYS A 155 -28.93 -15.32 12.77
CA LYS A 155 -30.23 -14.74 13.08
C LYS A 155 -30.74 -13.87 11.95
N GLU A 156 -32.07 -13.75 11.85
CA GLU A 156 -32.72 -12.87 10.90
C GLU A 156 -32.59 -11.41 11.29
N VAL A 157 -32.26 -10.56 10.32
CA VAL A 157 -32.18 -9.10 10.47
C VAL A 157 -32.84 -8.43 9.28
N GLN A 158 -33.46 -7.28 9.54
CA GLN A 158 -34.05 -6.45 8.50
C GLN A 158 -33.04 -5.40 8.05
N ALA A 159 -32.74 -5.35 6.76
CA ALA A 159 -31.82 -4.35 6.20
C ALA A 159 -32.29 -3.90 4.80
N PRO A 160 -31.84 -2.74 4.33
CA PRO A 160 -32.09 -2.31 2.95
C PRO A 160 -31.50 -3.29 1.96
N PRO A 161 -32.09 -3.45 0.76
CA PRO A 161 -31.55 -4.31 -0.28
C PRO A 161 -30.10 -3.97 -0.64
N LYS A 162 -29.24 -4.98 -0.81
CA LYS A 162 -27.80 -4.80 -1.15
C LYS A 162 -27.56 -4.04 -2.47
N HIS A 163 -28.52 -4.11 -3.40
CA HIS A 163 -28.43 -3.52 -4.75
C HIS A 163 -29.49 -2.46 -5.03
N ALA A 164 -30.15 -1.92 -3.99
CA ALA A 164 -31.12 -0.85 -4.21
C ALA A 164 -30.40 0.45 -4.57
N GLU A 165 -30.76 1.05 -5.69
CA GLU A 165 -30.55 2.47 -5.92
C GLU A 165 -31.21 3.23 -4.78
N GLN A 166 -30.54 4.29 -4.29
CA GLN A 166 -30.99 5.08 -3.14
C GLN A 166 -32.46 5.48 -3.30
N GLY A 167 -33.34 4.85 -2.53
CA GLY A 167 -34.75 5.26 -2.48
C GLY A 167 -35.84 4.19 -2.38
N SER A 168 -35.55 2.90 -2.56
CA SER A 168 -36.57 1.86 -2.34
C SER A 168 -36.63 1.48 -0.86
N GLY A 169 -37.68 1.92 -0.17
CA GLY A 169 -37.85 1.80 1.28
C GLY A 169 -38.30 0.42 1.81
N GLU A 170 -38.29 -0.62 1.03
CA GLU A 170 -38.69 -1.97 1.50
C GLU A 170 -37.48 -2.67 2.14
N LEU A 171 -37.59 -2.94 3.45
CA LEU A 171 -36.64 -3.75 4.18
C LEU A 171 -36.76 -5.21 3.76
N GLN A 172 -35.60 -5.84 3.52
CA GLN A 172 -35.50 -7.25 3.23
C GLN A 172 -34.93 -8.01 4.42
N THR A 173 -35.30 -9.29 4.54
CA THR A 173 -34.82 -10.18 5.59
C THR A 173 -33.53 -10.84 5.17
N TYR A 174 -32.49 -10.62 5.95
CA TYR A 174 -31.16 -11.21 5.78
C TYR A 174 -30.81 -12.08 6.99
N LEU A 175 -29.78 -12.92 6.83
CA LEU A 175 -29.20 -13.73 7.88
C LEU A 175 -27.79 -13.17 8.18
N THR A 176 -27.52 -12.92 9.45
CA THR A 176 -26.20 -12.45 9.92
C THR A 176 -25.67 -13.40 11.00
N PRO A 177 -24.35 -13.65 11.06
CA PRO A 177 -23.78 -14.48 12.11
C PRO A 177 -24.06 -13.91 13.50
N CYS A 178 -24.35 -14.79 14.46
CA CYS A 178 -24.64 -14.43 15.83
C CYS A 178 -24.07 -15.44 16.81
N SER A 179 -24.12 -15.13 18.10
CA SER A 179 -23.75 -16.06 19.16
C SER A 179 -24.84 -17.09 19.41
N PRO A 180 -24.52 -18.32 19.85
CA PRO A 180 -25.54 -19.35 20.14
C PRO A 180 -26.58 -18.95 21.19
N GLY A 181 -26.27 -17.98 22.04
CA GLY A 181 -27.17 -17.45 23.09
C GLY A 181 -27.97 -16.23 22.67
N ASP A 182 -27.85 -15.77 21.43
CA ASP A 182 -28.62 -14.62 20.94
C ASP A 182 -30.10 -15.01 20.77
N PRO A 183 -31.05 -14.08 21.01
CA PRO A 183 -32.45 -14.29 20.66
C PRO A 183 -32.57 -14.59 19.17
N ASP A 184 -33.45 -15.56 18.83
CA ASP A 184 -33.71 -16.01 17.46
C ASP A 184 -32.50 -16.61 16.73
N ALA A 185 -31.44 -17.02 17.45
CA ALA A 185 -30.30 -17.75 16.90
C ALA A 185 -30.76 -19.14 16.37
N ARG A 186 -30.42 -19.43 15.10
CA ARG A 186 -30.65 -20.73 14.47
C ARG A 186 -29.31 -21.38 14.18
N GLU A 187 -29.16 -22.64 14.55
CA GLU A 187 -27.98 -23.43 14.22
C GLU A 187 -27.98 -23.74 12.71
N MET A 188 -26.96 -23.26 12.01
CA MET A 188 -26.73 -23.52 10.60
C MET A 188 -25.30 -23.16 10.21
N ALA A 189 -24.77 -23.79 9.16
CA ALA A 189 -23.49 -23.45 8.59
C ALA A 189 -23.64 -22.39 7.48
N TRP A 190 -22.58 -21.63 7.23
CA TRP A 190 -22.57 -20.66 6.13
C TRP A 190 -22.80 -21.31 4.75
N THR A 191 -22.45 -22.60 4.58
CA THR A 191 -22.68 -23.40 3.37
C THR A 191 -24.14 -23.64 3.08
N ASP A 192 -25.01 -23.56 4.08
CA ASP A 192 -26.45 -23.79 3.97
C ASP A 192 -27.21 -22.50 3.62
N LEU A 193 -26.46 -21.38 3.53
CA LEU A 193 -27.02 -20.06 3.25
C LEU A 193 -26.96 -19.72 1.77
N ASP A 194 -28.03 -19.12 1.30
CA ASP A 194 -28.04 -18.46 0.01
C ASP A 194 -27.27 -17.16 0.10
N SER A 195 -26.29 -16.95 -0.80
CA SER A 195 -25.41 -15.77 -0.80
C SER A 195 -26.18 -14.44 -0.80
N ASP A 196 -27.35 -14.41 -1.46
CA ASP A 196 -28.18 -13.21 -1.56
C ASP A 196 -28.87 -12.86 -0.24
N ARG A 197 -29.01 -13.83 0.67
CA ARG A 197 -29.60 -13.64 1.99
C ARG A 197 -28.59 -13.43 3.12
N LEU A 198 -27.31 -13.54 2.84
CA LEU A 198 -26.28 -13.30 3.83
C LEU A 198 -26.03 -11.79 3.98
N LEU A 199 -26.06 -11.27 5.21
CA LEU A 199 -25.60 -9.94 5.55
C LEU A 199 -24.29 -10.03 6.35
N GLU A 200 -23.20 -9.59 5.74
CA GLU A 200 -21.90 -9.58 6.39
C GLU A 200 -21.92 -8.57 7.58
N PRO A 201 -21.29 -8.92 8.71
CA PRO A 201 -21.11 -7.98 9.82
C PRO A 201 -20.31 -6.76 9.35
N LYS A 202 -20.67 -5.58 9.86
CA LYS A 202 -19.88 -4.37 9.63
C LYS A 202 -18.54 -4.48 10.34
N LEU A 203 -17.53 -3.87 9.73
CA LEU A 203 -16.23 -3.72 10.36
C LEU A 203 -16.36 -2.85 11.61
N VAL A 204 -15.81 -3.33 12.73
CA VAL A 204 -15.86 -2.65 14.04
C VAL A 204 -14.45 -2.44 14.60
N MET A 205 -14.29 -1.54 15.57
CA MET A 205 -12.99 -1.27 16.22
C MET A 205 -12.31 -2.54 16.76
N ASN A 206 -13.09 -3.50 17.27
CA ASN A 206 -12.56 -4.74 17.82
C ASN A 206 -11.92 -5.65 16.76
N ASP A 207 -12.16 -5.42 15.48
CA ASP A 207 -11.56 -6.18 14.38
C ASP A 207 -10.09 -5.79 14.11
N PHE A 208 -9.64 -4.67 14.69
CA PHE A 208 -8.27 -4.18 14.63
C PHE A 208 -7.42 -4.55 15.86
N LEU A 209 -8.00 -5.21 16.85
CA LEU A 209 -7.37 -5.52 18.13
C LEU A 209 -7.10 -7.02 18.25
#